data_9cabc48681d2b2124329c3e714a82ed5
#
_entry.id   9cabc48681d2b2124329c3e714a82ed5
#
_cell.length_a   1.000
_cell.length_b   1.000
_cell.length_c   1.000
_cell.angle_alpha   90.00
_cell.angle_beta   90.00
_cell.angle_gamma   90.00
#
_symmetry.space_group_name_H-M   'P 1'
#
loop_
_entity.id
_entity.type
_entity.pdbx_description
1 polymer ?
#
loop_
_entity_poly.entity_id
_entity_poly.type
_entity_poly.pdbx_seq_one_letter_code
_entity_poly.pdbx_strand_id
1 'polypeptide(L)'
;MTTTATTLRSLITLWPDLHAALGDRPIHGAYGLGLRGYLAAIDHHDPVEAAALRSEERDPAQLGDRPVPLNLAIYDTMRAIEAGLAHCAEVTAAAVQIEPIPLPGRDWPAADRARRAAASRADRRRWRYGRSTPPARYTTLWLLARIEPRPGPFRPLTVPQADHIGTVARGALARAQTTLDTADGRSTELGPEHRCQCGGPIEVWGGGGATPCARCTDCGALWTEGGVIAA
;
A
#
# COMPACT_ATOMS: atom_id res chain seq x y z
N MET A 1 12.64 16.82 -11.99
CA MET A 1 12.29 15.45 -12.45
C MET A 1 13.05 14.37 -11.67
N THR A 2 14.32 14.57 -11.32
CA THR A 2 15.13 13.64 -10.52
C THR A 2 14.47 13.22 -9.20
N THR A 3 13.85 14.15 -8.50
CA THR A 3 13.20 13.90 -7.19
C THR A 3 12.00 12.94 -7.28
N THR A 4 11.12 13.07 -8.28
CA THR A 4 9.96 12.18 -8.45
C THR A 4 10.38 10.74 -8.76
N ALA A 5 11.40 10.56 -9.63
CA ALA A 5 11.92 9.23 -9.94
C ALA A 5 12.54 8.57 -8.69
N THR A 6 13.29 9.34 -7.88
CA THR A 6 13.85 8.86 -6.62
C THR A 6 12.74 8.44 -5.64
N THR A 7 11.71 9.25 -5.47
CA THR A 7 10.55 8.94 -4.60
C THR A 7 9.86 7.64 -5.02
N LEU A 8 9.63 7.45 -6.33
CA LEU A 8 9.01 6.21 -6.84
C LEU A 8 9.91 4.98 -6.60
N ARG A 9 11.24 5.11 -6.77
CA ARG A 9 12.19 4.02 -6.45
C ARG A 9 12.18 3.70 -4.96
N SER A 10 12.21 4.70 -4.09
CA SER A 10 12.12 4.51 -2.64
C SER A 10 10.84 3.76 -2.26
N LEU A 11 9.70 4.11 -2.86
CA LEU A 11 8.44 3.41 -2.61
C LEU A 11 8.49 1.94 -3.05
N ILE A 12 9.13 1.62 -4.19
CA ILE A 12 9.33 0.24 -4.66
C ILE A 12 10.18 -0.55 -3.66
N THR A 13 11.24 0.07 -3.12
CA THR A 13 12.14 -0.55 -2.15
C THR A 13 11.47 -0.77 -0.80
N LEU A 14 10.62 0.17 -0.36
CA LEU A 14 9.93 0.11 0.93
C LEU A 14 8.73 -0.87 0.94
N TRP A 15 8.21 -1.23 -0.23
CA TRP A 15 7.01 -2.06 -0.35
C TRP A 15 7.14 -3.45 0.30
N PRO A 16 8.28 -4.17 0.18
CA PRO A 16 8.51 -5.41 0.93
C PRO A 16 8.46 -5.26 2.44
N ASP A 17 8.92 -4.12 2.99
CA ASP A 17 8.93 -3.87 4.43
C ASP A 17 7.51 -3.72 4.97
N LEU A 18 6.60 -3.06 4.20
CA LEU A 18 5.16 -3.02 4.51
C LEU A 18 4.54 -4.42 4.53
N HIS A 19 4.93 -5.29 3.59
CA HIS A 19 4.47 -6.67 3.58
C HIS A 19 5.00 -7.47 4.78
N ALA A 20 6.25 -7.28 5.16
CA ALA A 20 6.84 -7.91 6.34
C ALA A 20 6.13 -7.43 7.62
N ALA A 21 5.88 -6.13 7.74
CA ALA A 21 5.18 -5.54 8.88
C ALA A 21 3.69 -5.91 8.97
N LEU A 22 3.07 -6.36 7.87
CA LEU A 22 1.69 -6.84 7.84
C LEU A 22 1.49 -8.10 8.70
N GLY A 23 2.54 -8.88 8.93
CA GLY A 23 2.57 -10.09 9.74
C GLY A 23 3.28 -11.25 9.05
N ASP A 24 3.93 -12.11 9.85
CA ASP A 24 4.77 -13.23 9.38
C ASP A 24 4.00 -14.38 8.72
N ARG A 25 2.69 -14.30 8.65
CA ARG A 25 1.90 -15.25 7.86
C ARG A 25 1.43 -14.56 6.58
N PRO A 26 2.14 -14.74 5.46
CA PRO A 26 1.50 -14.52 4.19
C PRO A 26 0.23 -15.36 4.23
N ILE A 27 -0.91 -14.75 3.88
CA ILE A 27 -2.12 -15.52 3.57
C ILE A 27 -1.76 -16.33 2.32
N HIS A 28 -1.21 -17.51 2.52
CA HIS A 28 -0.67 -18.38 1.48
C HIS A 28 -1.75 -18.81 0.47
N GLY A 29 -3.02 -18.47 0.73
CA GLY A 29 -4.13 -18.70 -0.18
C GLY A 29 -4.60 -17.50 -1.00
N ALA A 30 -4.19 -16.25 -0.64
CA ALA A 30 -4.71 -15.06 -1.30
C ALA A 30 -3.83 -14.54 -2.45
N TYR A 31 -2.55 -14.89 -2.50
CA TYR A 31 -1.59 -14.42 -3.50
C TYR A 31 -0.77 -15.56 -4.08
N GLY A 32 -1.33 -16.30 -5.04
CA GLY A 32 -0.52 -16.98 -6.05
C GLY A 32 0.06 -18.35 -5.74
N LEU A 33 -0.15 -18.96 -4.59
CA LEU A 33 -0.13 -20.40 -4.49
C LEU A 33 -1.54 -20.85 -4.88
N GLY A 34 -1.72 -21.19 -6.14
CA GLY A 34 -2.97 -21.72 -6.63
C GLY A 34 -3.45 -22.89 -5.76
N LEU A 35 -4.68 -23.34 -5.99
CA LEU A 35 -5.34 -24.48 -5.33
C LEU A 35 -4.40 -25.66 -4.98
N ARG A 36 -3.33 -25.89 -5.75
CA ARG A 36 -2.29 -26.89 -5.49
C ARG A 36 -1.48 -26.66 -4.21
N GLY A 37 -1.11 -25.42 -3.90
CA GLY A 37 -0.37 -25.10 -2.66
C GLY A 37 -1.27 -25.20 -1.43
N TYR A 38 -2.52 -24.83 -1.56
CA TYR A 38 -3.53 -25.01 -0.53
C TYR A 38 -3.80 -26.51 -0.27
N LEU A 39 -3.98 -27.31 -1.32
CA LEU A 39 -4.19 -28.74 -1.20
C LEU A 39 -2.97 -29.47 -0.62
N ALA A 40 -1.75 -29.08 -1.02
CA ALA A 40 -0.51 -29.64 -0.46
C ALA A 40 -0.35 -29.29 1.04
N ALA A 41 -0.78 -28.13 1.49
CA ALA A 41 -0.78 -27.75 2.90
C ALA A 41 -1.83 -28.56 3.71
N ILE A 42 -2.98 -28.91 3.09
CA ILE A 42 -4.00 -29.77 3.71
C ILE A 42 -3.52 -31.22 3.81
N ASP A 43 -2.83 -31.73 2.79
CA ASP A 43 -2.34 -33.13 2.75
C ASP A 43 -1.26 -33.44 3.82
N HIS A 44 -0.62 -32.41 4.37
CA HIS A 44 0.36 -32.53 5.46
C HIS A 44 -0.22 -32.42 6.87
N HIS A 45 -1.51 -32.14 7.02
CA HIS A 45 -2.17 -32.07 8.33
C HIS A 45 -2.83 -33.40 8.67
N ASP A 46 -2.57 -33.87 9.92
CA ASP A 46 -3.32 -34.99 10.49
C ASP A 46 -4.82 -34.69 10.41
N PRO A 47 -5.62 -35.58 9.75
CA PRO A 47 -7.05 -35.36 9.59
C PRO A 47 -7.82 -35.19 10.91
N VAL A 48 -7.30 -35.76 12.01
CA VAL A 48 -7.87 -35.63 13.36
C VAL A 48 -7.61 -34.21 13.92
N GLU A 49 -6.41 -33.72 13.76
CA GLU A 49 -6.03 -32.37 14.20
C GLU A 49 -6.76 -31.29 13.36
N ALA A 50 -6.87 -31.50 12.05
CA ALA A 50 -7.63 -30.62 11.17
C ALA A 50 -9.14 -30.66 11.46
N ALA A 51 -9.70 -31.76 11.94
CA ALA A 51 -11.09 -31.84 12.35
C ALA A 51 -11.33 -31.13 13.70
N ALA A 52 -10.39 -31.27 14.65
CA ALA A 52 -10.45 -30.56 15.93
C ALA A 52 -10.37 -29.04 15.72
N LEU A 53 -9.41 -28.54 14.92
CA LEU A 53 -9.29 -27.13 14.58
C LEU A 53 -10.55 -26.57 13.91
N ARG A 54 -11.14 -27.32 12.99
CA ARG A 54 -12.42 -26.92 12.35
C ARG A 54 -13.60 -26.89 13.31
N SER A 55 -13.60 -27.74 14.34
CA SER A 55 -14.61 -27.72 15.38
C SER A 55 -14.46 -26.50 16.28
N GLU A 56 -13.23 -26.17 16.66
CA GLU A 56 -12.91 -24.96 17.43
C GLU A 56 -13.24 -23.69 16.65
N GLU A 57 -12.95 -23.66 15.34
CA GLU A 57 -13.27 -22.52 14.47
C GLU A 57 -14.79 -22.23 14.36
N ARG A 58 -15.62 -23.23 14.59
CA ARG A 58 -17.08 -23.10 14.54
C ARG A 58 -17.72 -22.79 15.89
N ASP A 59 -16.95 -22.73 16.95
CA ASP A 59 -17.49 -22.38 18.28
C ASP A 59 -17.85 -20.89 18.34
N PRO A 60 -19.14 -20.54 18.45
CA PRO A 60 -19.58 -19.14 18.52
C PRO A 60 -19.02 -18.39 19.74
N ALA A 61 -18.60 -19.11 20.80
CA ALA A 61 -18.02 -18.49 22.00
C ALA A 61 -16.62 -17.95 21.76
N GLN A 62 -15.94 -18.40 20.70
CA GLN A 62 -14.60 -17.93 20.32
C GLN A 62 -14.60 -16.79 19.29
N LEU A 63 -15.80 -16.32 18.86
CA LEU A 63 -15.93 -15.16 18.00
C LEU A 63 -15.39 -13.92 18.73
N GLY A 64 -14.23 -13.44 18.32
CA GLY A 64 -13.56 -12.25 18.87
C GLY A 64 -12.33 -12.54 19.75
N ASP A 65 -12.10 -13.77 20.20
CA ASP A 65 -10.95 -14.12 21.07
C ASP A 65 -9.65 -14.43 20.30
N ARG A 66 -9.74 -14.64 18.98
CA ARG A 66 -8.53 -14.84 18.16
C ARG A 66 -7.98 -13.50 17.71
N PRO A 67 -6.71 -13.20 18.04
CA PRO A 67 -6.07 -12.01 17.50
C PRO A 67 -6.09 -12.09 15.97
N VAL A 68 -6.57 -11.05 15.32
CA VAL A 68 -6.49 -10.93 13.85
C VAL A 68 -5.02 -11.00 13.47
N PRO A 69 -4.58 -12.01 12.69
CA PRO A 69 -3.16 -12.22 12.40
C PRO A 69 -2.55 -11.15 11.49
N LEU A 70 -3.34 -10.14 11.11
CA LEU A 70 -2.97 -9.06 10.22
C LEU A 70 -3.06 -7.71 10.94
N ASN A 71 -2.03 -6.89 10.77
CA ASN A 71 -2.11 -5.49 11.19
C ASN A 71 -3.03 -4.73 10.21
N LEU A 72 -4.28 -4.49 10.64
CA LEU A 72 -5.29 -3.83 9.81
C LEU A 72 -4.87 -2.42 9.41
N ALA A 73 -4.17 -1.68 10.27
CA ALA A 73 -3.71 -0.33 9.95
C ALA A 73 -2.70 -0.35 8.79
N ILE A 74 -1.79 -1.32 8.78
CA ILE A 74 -0.85 -1.54 7.67
C ILE A 74 -1.62 -1.96 6.41
N TYR A 75 -2.55 -2.90 6.53
CA TYR A 75 -3.37 -3.36 5.41
C TYR A 75 -4.14 -2.21 4.76
N ASP A 76 -4.84 -1.41 5.56
CA ASP A 76 -5.61 -0.26 5.08
C ASP A 76 -4.72 0.79 4.42
N THR A 77 -3.53 1.03 4.98
CA THR A 77 -2.53 1.92 4.40
C THR A 77 -2.06 1.41 3.04
N MET A 78 -1.72 0.13 2.93
CA MET A 78 -1.31 -0.49 1.67
C MET A 78 -2.42 -0.37 0.62
N ARG A 79 -3.67 -0.66 0.98
CA ARG A 79 -4.83 -0.52 0.09
C ARG A 79 -5.05 0.91 -0.37
N ALA A 80 -4.91 1.89 0.52
CA ALA A 80 -5.04 3.30 0.18
C ALA A 80 -3.92 3.76 -0.79
N ILE A 81 -2.68 3.32 -0.57
CA ILE A 81 -1.56 3.59 -1.48
C ILE A 81 -1.79 2.94 -2.85
N GLU A 82 -2.20 1.67 -2.89
CA GLU A 82 -2.52 0.96 -4.12
C GLU A 82 -3.59 1.67 -4.92
N ALA A 83 -4.69 2.04 -4.28
CA ALA A 83 -5.79 2.75 -4.93
C ALA A 83 -5.35 4.12 -5.49
N GLY A 84 -4.57 4.88 -4.73
CA GLY A 84 -4.04 6.17 -5.16
C GLY A 84 -3.09 6.07 -6.35
N LEU A 85 -2.16 5.12 -6.31
CA LEU A 85 -1.23 4.86 -7.41
C LEU A 85 -1.96 4.35 -8.66
N ALA A 86 -2.93 3.44 -8.49
CA ALA A 86 -3.72 2.90 -9.58
C ALA A 86 -4.52 4.01 -10.28
N HIS A 87 -5.19 4.85 -9.53
CA HIS A 87 -5.93 5.98 -10.07
C HIS A 87 -5.00 6.96 -10.81
N CYS A 88 -3.85 7.30 -10.21
CA CYS A 88 -2.85 8.16 -10.85
C CYS A 88 -2.36 7.56 -12.19
N ALA A 89 -2.09 6.26 -12.22
CA ALA A 89 -1.65 5.58 -13.43
C ALA A 89 -2.75 5.53 -14.50
N GLU A 90 -4.00 5.32 -14.12
CA GLU A 90 -5.15 5.32 -15.04
C GLU A 90 -5.34 6.71 -15.68
N VAL A 91 -5.38 7.77 -14.86
CA VAL A 91 -5.49 9.15 -15.34
C VAL A 91 -4.32 9.51 -16.25
N THR A 92 -3.10 9.16 -15.84
CA THR A 92 -1.90 9.41 -16.64
C THR A 92 -1.98 8.66 -17.98
N ALA A 93 -2.34 7.38 -17.99
CA ALA A 93 -2.44 6.60 -19.22
C ALA A 93 -3.52 7.15 -20.14
N ALA A 94 -4.67 7.53 -19.60
CA ALA A 94 -5.74 8.14 -20.41
C ALA A 94 -5.28 9.43 -21.11
N ALA A 95 -4.41 10.20 -20.45
CA ALA A 95 -3.92 11.47 -20.98
C ALA A 95 -2.77 11.32 -22.01
N VAL A 96 -1.86 10.35 -21.81
CA VAL A 96 -0.62 10.26 -22.61
C VAL A 96 -0.58 9.11 -23.59
N GLN A 97 -1.50 8.15 -23.54
CA GLN A 97 -1.49 7.02 -24.46
C GLN A 97 -1.74 7.47 -25.90
N ILE A 98 -0.89 6.98 -26.80
CA ILE A 98 -1.09 7.16 -28.24
C ILE A 98 -2.31 6.32 -28.67
N GLU A 99 -3.20 6.91 -29.42
CA GLU A 99 -4.41 6.23 -29.90
C GLU A 99 -4.04 4.99 -30.72
N PRO A 100 -4.51 3.78 -30.36
CA PRO A 100 -4.23 2.54 -31.10
C PRO A 100 -4.79 2.59 -32.53
N ILE A 101 -5.91 3.28 -32.69
CA ILE A 101 -6.53 3.55 -33.99
C ILE A 101 -6.40 5.06 -34.23
N PRO A 102 -5.64 5.50 -35.23
CA PRO A 102 -5.50 6.92 -35.54
C PRO A 102 -6.85 7.60 -35.78
N LEU A 103 -7.05 8.75 -35.14
CA LEU A 103 -8.23 9.56 -35.36
C LEU A 103 -8.09 10.27 -36.73
N PRO A 104 -9.16 10.33 -37.54
CA PRO A 104 -9.14 11.05 -38.81
C PRO A 104 -9.10 12.56 -38.57
N GLY A 105 -8.72 13.28 -39.61
CA GLY A 105 -8.69 14.74 -39.63
C GLY A 105 -10.04 15.38 -39.32
N ARG A 106 -10.02 16.70 -39.10
CA ARG A 106 -11.24 17.46 -38.77
C ARG A 106 -12.24 17.55 -39.95
N ASP A 107 -11.77 17.30 -41.16
CA ASP A 107 -12.52 17.23 -42.41
C ASP A 107 -13.49 16.05 -42.52
N TRP A 108 -13.29 15.02 -41.69
CA TRP A 108 -14.20 13.88 -41.64
C TRP A 108 -15.51 14.20 -40.93
N PRO A 109 -16.66 13.57 -41.34
CA PRO A 109 -17.94 13.72 -40.66
C PRO A 109 -17.83 13.45 -39.16
N ALA A 110 -18.52 14.25 -38.35
CA ALA A 110 -18.47 14.15 -36.88
C ALA A 110 -18.86 12.76 -36.35
N ALA A 111 -19.87 12.13 -36.99
CA ALA A 111 -20.32 10.78 -36.62
C ALA A 111 -19.24 9.73 -36.85
N ASP A 112 -18.47 9.82 -37.94
CA ASP A 112 -17.41 8.88 -38.28
C ASP A 112 -16.21 9.06 -37.31
N ARG A 113 -15.88 10.30 -36.98
CA ARG A 113 -14.87 10.61 -35.98
C ARG A 113 -15.25 10.04 -34.61
N ALA A 114 -16.53 10.20 -34.22
CA ALA A 114 -17.04 9.68 -32.95
C ALA A 114 -16.99 8.13 -32.90
N ARG A 115 -17.41 7.45 -33.98
CA ARG A 115 -17.32 5.98 -34.09
C ARG A 115 -15.88 5.49 -34.01
N ARG A 116 -14.95 6.13 -34.68
CA ARG A 116 -13.55 5.77 -34.68
C ARG A 116 -12.88 6.02 -33.32
N ALA A 117 -13.22 7.12 -32.64
CA ALA A 117 -12.80 7.40 -31.29
C ALA A 117 -13.33 6.37 -30.29
N ALA A 118 -14.59 5.95 -30.46
CA ALA A 118 -15.16 4.89 -29.62
C ALA A 118 -14.46 3.54 -29.84
N ALA A 119 -14.17 3.17 -31.09
CA ALA A 119 -13.41 1.98 -31.45
C ALA A 119 -11.99 2.02 -30.87
N SER A 120 -11.30 3.17 -30.95
CA SER A 120 -9.98 3.35 -30.35
C SER A 120 -10.02 3.20 -28.83
N ARG A 121 -11.01 3.79 -28.15
CA ARG A 121 -11.20 3.61 -26.71
C ARG A 121 -11.51 2.17 -26.32
N ALA A 122 -12.21 1.42 -27.17
CA ALA A 122 -12.56 0.02 -26.95
C ALA A 122 -11.44 -0.97 -27.30
N ASP A 123 -10.38 -0.54 -27.98
CA ASP A 123 -9.30 -1.42 -28.47
C ASP A 123 -8.59 -2.12 -27.28
N ARG A 124 -8.36 -3.43 -27.41
CA ARG A 124 -7.66 -4.24 -26.41
C ARG A 124 -6.20 -3.86 -26.20
N ARG A 125 -5.56 -3.26 -27.20
CA ARG A 125 -4.18 -2.76 -27.13
C ARG A 125 -4.04 -1.50 -26.29
N ARG A 126 -5.17 -0.86 -25.95
CA ARG A 126 -5.16 0.30 -25.07
C ARG A 126 -4.84 -0.14 -23.64
N TRP A 127 -3.80 0.47 -23.04
CA TRP A 127 -3.46 0.19 -21.67
C TRP A 127 -4.60 0.64 -20.73
N ARG A 128 -5.00 -0.25 -19.86
CA ARG A 128 -6.06 0.00 -18.88
C ARG A 128 -5.71 -0.70 -17.58
N TYR A 129 -6.10 -0.11 -16.46
CA TYR A 129 -6.25 -0.85 -15.24
C TYR A 129 -7.45 -1.80 -15.41
N GLY A 130 -7.16 -3.05 -15.69
CA GLY A 130 -8.18 -4.07 -15.92
C GLY A 130 -8.80 -4.60 -14.63
N ARG A 131 -9.61 -5.66 -14.75
CA ARG A 131 -10.27 -6.33 -13.63
C ARG A 131 -9.30 -6.86 -12.55
N SER A 132 -8.07 -7.16 -12.89
CA SER A 132 -6.97 -7.43 -11.97
C SER A 132 -6.12 -6.18 -11.87
N THR A 133 -6.33 -5.39 -10.83
CA THR A 133 -5.45 -4.24 -10.52
C THR A 133 -4.04 -4.77 -10.28
N PRO A 134 -3.04 -4.33 -11.04
CA PRO A 134 -1.67 -4.76 -10.80
C PRO A 134 -1.24 -4.37 -9.38
N PRO A 135 -0.41 -5.18 -8.70
CA PRO A 135 0.15 -4.82 -7.41
C PRO A 135 0.83 -3.45 -7.45
N ALA A 136 0.82 -2.73 -6.33
CA ALA A 136 1.36 -1.36 -6.23
C ALA A 136 2.77 -1.24 -6.81
N ARG A 137 3.61 -2.27 -6.63
CA ARG A 137 4.97 -2.31 -7.17
C ARG A 137 5.00 -2.16 -8.70
N TYR A 138 4.13 -2.86 -9.42
CA TYR A 138 4.06 -2.76 -10.89
C TYR A 138 3.49 -1.43 -11.35
N THR A 139 2.49 -0.90 -10.64
CA THR A 139 1.95 0.43 -10.90
C THR A 139 3.03 1.49 -10.73
N THR A 140 3.79 1.41 -9.64
CA THR A 140 4.89 2.34 -9.37
C THR A 140 5.99 2.25 -10.42
N LEU A 141 6.35 1.03 -10.86
CA LEU A 141 7.30 0.83 -11.97
C LEU A 141 6.77 1.42 -13.28
N TRP A 142 5.48 1.28 -13.57
CA TRP A 142 4.88 1.86 -14.76
C TRP A 142 4.94 3.39 -14.72
N LEU A 143 4.58 4.02 -13.59
CA LEU A 143 4.69 5.47 -13.40
C LEU A 143 6.14 5.95 -13.52
N LEU A 144 7.09 5.22 -12.93
CA LEU A 144 8.51 5.49 -13.07
C LEU A 144 8.96 5.48 -14.54
N ALA A 145 8.49 4.47 -15.31
CA ALA A 145 8.78 4.38 -16.73
C ALA A 145 8.22 5.55 -17.55
N ARG A 146 7.17 6.22 -17.07
CA ARG A 146 6.64 7.45 -17.71
C ARG A 146 7.47 8.67 -17.32
N ILE A 147 7.93 8.77 -16.09
CA ILE A 147 8.83 9.84 -15.62
C ILE A 147 10.20 9.76 -16.33
N GLU A 148 10.71 8.54 -16.57
CA GLU A 148 12.01 8.29 -17.20
C GLU A 148 11.94 8.18 -18.73
N PRO A 149 10.98 8.73 -19.42
CA PRO A 149 10.50 8.59 -20.78
C PRO A 149 10.92 7.26 -21.47
N ARG A 150 10.60 6.12 -20.85
CA ARG A 150 10.88 4.81 -21.46
C ARG A 150 10.04 4.60 -22.70
N PRO A 151 10.56 3.92 -23.73
CA PRO A 151 9.84 3.65 -24.96
C PRO A 151 8.48 2.96 -24.71
N GLY A 152 7.50 3.25 -25.56
CA GLY A 152 6.16 2.66 -25.48
C GLY A 152 5.14 3.48 -26.25
N PRO A 153 3.89 3.03 -26.32
CA PRO A 153 2.82 3.72 -27.02
C PRO A 153 2.26 4.91 -26.21
N PHE A 154 3.16 5.74 -25.66
CA PHE A 154 2.83 6.88 -24.80
C PHE A 154 3.58 8.12 -25.26
N ARG A 155 2.90 9.25 -25.20
CA ARG A 155 3.51 10.57 -25.41
C ARG A 155 4.33 10.95 -24.18
N PRO A 156 5.33 11.81 -24.33
CA PRO A 156 6.01 12.42 -23.19
C PRO A 156 5.03 13.10 -22.23
N LEU A 157 5.33 13.05 -20.95
CA LEU A 157 4.56 13.77 -19.93
C LEU A 157 4.74 15.28 -20.08
N THR A 158 3.68 16.03 -19.87
CA THR A 158 3.77 17.47 -19.62
C THR A 158 4.24 17.73 -18.18
N VAL A 159 4.74 18.94 -17.90
CA VAL A 159 5.18 19.34 -16.56
C VAL A 159 4.07 19.13 -15.52
N PRO A 160 2.82 19.59 -15.72
CA PRO A 160 1.75 19.37 -14.74
C PRO A 160 1.45 17.88 -14.48
N GLN A 161 1.56 17.02 -15.52
CA GLN A 161 1.37 15.58 -15.35
C GLN A 161 2.49 14.95 -14.52
N ALA A 162 3.73 15.33 -14.76
CA ALA A 162 4.87 14.88 -13.96
C ALA A 162 4.79 15.35 -12.51
N ASP A 163 4.34 16.58 -12.29
CA ASP A 163 4.14 17.15 -10.94
C ASP A 163 3.00 16.44 -10.19
N HIS A 164 1.91 16.10 -10.88
CA HIS A 164 0.84 15.31 -10.30
C HIS A 164 1.32 13.93 -9.84
N ILE A 165 2.07 13.21 -10.68
CA ILE A 165 2.70 11.93 -10.31
C ILE A 165 3.61 12.13 -9.10
N GLY A 166 4.41 13.20 -9.09
CA GLY A 166 5.31 13.53 -7.97
C GLY A 166 4.57 13.76 -6.66
N THR A 167 3.43 14.44 -6.70
CA THR A 167 2.59 14.69 -5.53
C THR A 167 1.99 13.39 -4.96
N VAL A 168 1.43 12.55 -5.83
CA VAL A 168 0.88 11.24 -5.43
C VAL A 168 1.99 10.34 -4.86
N ALA A 169 3.15 10.29 -5.52
CA ALA A 169 4.29 9.47 -5.06
C ALA A 169 4.81 9.91 -3.68
N ARG A 170 4.95 11.21 -3.45
CA ARG A 170 5.38 11.75 -2.14
C ARG A 170 4.37 11.42 -1.05
N GLY A 171 3.07 11.60 -1.32
CA GLY A 171 2.01 11.26 -0.36
C GLY A 171 1.98 9.76 -0.03
N ALA A 172 2.17 8.90 -1.04
CA ALA A 172 2.26 7.45 -0.85
C ALA A 172 3.49 7.06 -0.02
N LEU A 173 4.67 7.62 -0.34
CA LEU A 173 5.92 7.35 0.39
C LEU A 173 5.83 7.81 1.85
N ALA A 174 5.36 9.04 2.10
CA ALA A 174 5.22 9.57 3.44
C ALA A 174 4.27 8.70 4.29
N ARG A 175 3.14 8.28 3.71
CA ARG A 175 2.17 7.41 4.39
C ARG A 175 2.76 6.04 4.71
N ALA A 176 3.51 5.45 3.78
CA ALA A 176 4.20 4.18 3.99
C ALA A 176 5.24 4.26 5.12
N GLN A 177 6.06 5.30 5.12
CA GLN A 177 7.07 5.54 6.15
C GLN A 177 6.45 5.73 7.54
N THR A 178 5.45 6.61 7.65
CA THR A 178 4.73 6.83 8.92
C THR A 178 4.14 5.53 9.46
N THR A 179 3.57 4.69 8.59
CA THR A 179 2.96 3.42 9.01
C THR A 179 4.02 2.43 9.49
N LEU A 180 5.17 2.34 8.83
CA LEU A 180 6.27 1.49 9.27
C LEU A 180 6.89 1.98 10.57
N ASP A 181 7.14 3.28 10.70
CA ASP A 181 7.67 3.87 11.94
C ASP A 181 6.73 3.59 13.14
N THR A 182 5.41 3.59 12.89
CA THR A 182 4.40 3.24 13.89
C THR A 182 4.40 1.73 14.20
N ALA A 183 4.55 0.88 13.17
CA ALA A 183 4.51 -0.58 13.30
C ALA A 183 5.77 -1.13 14.00
N ASP A 184 6.93 -0.54 13.73
CA ASP A 184 8.20 -0.90 14.37
C ASP A 184 8.22 -0.55 15.86
N GLY A 185 7.15 0.05 16.39
CA GLY A 185 7.07 0.46 17.79
C GLY A 185 8.17 1.44 18.16
N ARG A 186 8.69 2.18 17.17
CA ARG A 186 9.75 3.15 17.42
C ARG A 186 9.27 4.14 18.44
N SER A 187 9.91 4.10 19.60
CA SER A 187 9.74 5.14 20.60
C SER A 187 10.30 6.45 20.05
N THR A 188 9.57 7.53 20.27
CA THR A 188 10.08 8.87 20.01
C THR A 188 10.47 9.48 21.34
N GLU A 189 11.74 9.80 21.53
CA GLU A 189 12.16 10.58 22.68
C GLU A 189 11.57 11.98 22.60
N LEU A 190 10.85 12.38 23.65
CA LEU A 190 10.32 13.74 23.74
C LEU A 190 11.48 14.75 23.89
N GLY A 191 11.29 15.93 23.34
CA GLY A 191 12.27 16.99 23.42
C GLY A 191 12.67 17.35 24.87
N PRO A 192 13.77 18.08 25.04
CA PRO A 192 14.33 18.41 26.36
C PRO A 192 13.38 19.21 27.25
N GLU A 193 12.32 19.80 26.68
CA GLU A 193 11.24 20.48 27.38
C GLU A 193 10.28 19.51 28.10
N HIS A 194 10.28 18.25 27.71
CA HIS A 194 9.42 17.20 28.27
C HIS A 194 10.28 16.17 29.02
N ARG A 195 10.61 16.45 30.26
CA ARG A 195 11.37 15.54 31.11
C ARG A 195 10.49 14.93 32.18
N CYS A 196 10.85 13.73 32.63
CA CYS A 196 10.27 13.10 33.79
C CYS A 196 10.58 13.93 35.05
N GLN A 197 9.78 13.76 36.09
CA GLN A 197 10.08 14.37 37.43
C GLN A 197 11.46 13.98 37.98
N CYS A 198 11.99 12.82 37.59
CA CYS A 198 13.36 12.40 37.95
C CYS A 198 14.45 13.06 37.08
N GLY A 199 14.07 13.87 36.04
CA GLY A 199 14.98 14.51 35.09
C GLY A 199 15.30 13.65 33.87
N GLY A 200 14.94 12.37 33.86
CA GLY A 200 15.21 11.43 32.78
C GLY A 200 14.40 11.69 31.51
N PRO A 201 14.89 11.21 30.36
CA PRO A 201 14.18 11.33 29.10
C PRO A 201 12.92 10.46 29.08
N ILE A 202 11.91 10.92 28.33
CA ILE A 202 10.63 10.23 28.16
C ILE A 202 10.56 9.72 26.74
N GLU A 203 10.40 8.43 26.58
CA GLU A 203 10.09 7.78 25.32
C GLU A 203 8.59 7.54 25.18
N VAL A 204 8.03 7.83 24.01
CA VAL A 204 6.61 7.64 23.69
C VAL A 204 6.48 6.57 22.64
N TRP A 205 5.60 5.60 22.92
CA TRP A 205 5.16 4.58 21.94
C TRP A 205 3.68 4.76 21.68
N GLY A 206 3.24 4.31 20.55
CA GLY A 206 1.83 4.30 20.17
C GLY A 206 1.64 4.96 18.80
N GLY A 207 0.44 4.82 18.30
CA GLY A 207 0.05 5.23 16.96
C GLY A 207 -0.58 4.08 16.18
N GLY A 208 -1.11 4.33 15.00
CA GLY A 208 -1.76 3.29 14.19
C GLY A 208 -2.94 2.58 14.87
N GLY A 209 -3.58 3.21 15.85
CA GLY A 209 -4.70 2.63 16.61
C GLY A 209 -4.30 1.98 17.94
N ALA A 210 -3.01 1.89 18.25
CA ALA A 210 -2.57 1.49 19.61
C ALA A 210 -2.67 2.69 20.57
N THR A 211 -3.12 2.42 21.78
CA THR A 211 -3.19 3.42 22.85
C THR A 211 -1.79 3.98 23.11
N PRO A 212 -1.60 5.30 23.03
CA PRO A 212 -0.29 5.88 23.30
C PRO A 212 0.13 5.65 24.75
N CYS A 213 1.38 5.25 24.93
CA CYS A 213 2.00 5.16 26.24
C CYS A 213 3.38 5.80 26.22
N ALA A 214 3.79 6.31 27.36
CA ALA A 214 5.10 6.92 27.54
C ALA A 214 5.80 6.30 28.73
N ARG A 215 7.13 6.17 28.67
CA ARG A 215 7.96 5.62 29.73
C ARG A 215 9.20 6.48 29.94
N CYS A 216 9.55 6.72 31.20
CA CYS A 216 10.85 7.27 31.53
C CYS A 216 11.91 6.18 31.43
N THR A 217 13.00 6.43 30.71
CA THR A 217 14.10 5.46 30.56
C THR A 217 14.92 5.31 31.83
N ASP A 218 14.94 6.31 32.72
CA ASP A 218 15.76 6.31 33.92
C ASP A 218 15.04 5.69 35.11
N CYS A 219 13.81 6.14 35.43
CA CYS A 219 13.10 5.65 36.61
C CYS A 219 12.01 4.61 36.30
N GLY A 220 11.70 4.37 35.01
CA GLY A 220 10.71 3.40 34.58
C GLY A 220 9.25 3.85 34.73
N ALA A 221 8.98 5.08 35.18
CA ALA A 221 7.62 5.62 35.28
C ALA A 221 6.89 5.49 33.95
N LEU A 222 5.64 5.00 33.96
CA LEU A 222 4.82 4.72 32.77
C LEU A 222 3.56 5.58 32.80
N TRP A 223 3.29 6.25 31.68
CA TRP A 223 2.09 7.06 31.45
C TRP A 223 1.24 6.46 30.34
N THR A 224 -0.05 6.46 30.54
CA THR A 224 -1.05 6.09 29.56
C THR A 224 -2.14 7.17 29.52
N GLU A 225 -3.09 7.06 28.60
CA GLU A 225 -4.26 7.97 28.55
C GLU A 225 -5.03 7.98 29.88
N GLY A 226 -4.96 6.92 30.69
CA GLY A 226 -5.57 6.81 32.02
C GLY A 226 -4.74 7.41 33.15
N GLY A 227 -3.54 7.94 32.89
CA GLY A 227 -2.63 8.53 33.89
C GLY A 227 -1.36 7.70 34.12
N VAL A 228 -0.66 8.00 35.22
CA VAL A 228 0.57 7.29 35.64
C VAL A 228 0.20 5.91 36.21
N ILE A 229 0.77 4.84 35.64
CA ILE A 229 0.48 3.47 36.10
C ILE A 229 1.49 3.01 37.16
N ALA A 230 2.76 3.41 37.03
CA ALA A 230 3.82 3.06 37.96
C ALA A 230 4.96 4.08 37.91
N ALA A 231 5.61 4.28 39.03
CA ALA A 231 6.89 4.98 39.17
C ALA A 231 7.88 4.06 39.89
#